data_84c815e007037cbe89e002f9676793d9
#
_entry.id   84c815e007037cbe89e002f9676793d9
#
_cell.length_a   1.000
_cell.length_b   1.000
_cell.length_c   1.000
_cell.angle_alpha   90.00
_cell.angle_beta   90.00
_cell.angle_gamma   90.00
#
_symmetry.space_group_name_H-M   'P 1'
#
loop_
_entity.id
_entity.type
_entity.pdbx_description
1 polymer ?
#
loop_
_entity_poly.entity_id
_entity_poly.type
_entity_poly.pdbx_seq_one_letter_code
_entity_poly.pdbx_strand_id
1 'polypeptide(L)'
;MQDCIICGGAQETNLYSVASFDGIQSFSIREDNPAKASRPFDRDRDGLVPGGGAATVIIESYEHAVKRGAPILAEIVSWGFSGNGDHISTPNVAGPARSLELCLNKGGISPQQIGYINAHATSTRIGD
;
A
#
# COMPACT_ATOMS: atom_id res chain seq x y z
N MET A 1 -20.16 -5.33 17.86
CA MET A 1 -19.03 -4.61 17.22
C MET A 1 -17.84 -4.76 18.17
N GLN A 2 -16.62 -4.83 17.68
CA GLN A 2 -15.44 -4.97 18.54
C GLN A 2 -14.86 -3.59 18.79
N ASP A 3 -14.43 -3.32 20.03
CA ASP A 3 -13.84 -2.03 20.41
C ASP A 3 -12.32 -2.00 20.20
N CYS A 4 -11.69 -3.17 20.05
CA CYS A 4 -10.26 -3.31 19.85
C CYS A 4 -9.95 -4.48 18.90
N ILE A 5 -9.10 -4.25 17.91
CA ILE A 5 -8.70 -5.24 16.91
C ILE A 5 -7.19 -5.17 16.72
N ILE A 6 -6.52 -6.32 16.73
CA ILE A 6 -5.12 -6.44 16.33
C ILE A 6 -5.08 -6.78 14.85
N CYS A 7 -4.48 -5.92 14.06
CA CYS A 7 -4.33 -6.07 12.61
C CYS A 7 -2.85 -6.10 12.24
N GLY A 8 -2.51 -6.83 11.20
CA GLY A 8 -1.12 -6.85 10.75
C GLY A 8 -0.96 -7.52 9.40
N GLY A 9 0.22 -7.39 8.87
CA GLY A 9 0.66 -8.05 7.66
C GLY A 9 2.10 -8.51 7.79
N ALA A 10 2.43 -9.59 7.12
CA ALA A 10 3.78 -10.11 7.05
C ALA A 10 4.07 -10.63 5.64
N GLN A 11 5.27 -10.36 5.16
CA GLN A 11 5.78 -10.86 3.89
C GLN A 11 7.16 -11.46 4.12
N GLU A 12 7.34 -12.68 3.67
CA GLU A 12 8.63 -13.36 3.63
C GLU A 12 9.17 -13.36 2.20
N THR A 13 10.47 -13.14 2.06
CA THR A 13 11.17 -13.33 0.79
C THR A 13 11.69 -14.76 0.73
N ASN A 14 10.97 -15.63 0.03
CA ASN A 14 11.32 -17.01 -0.18
C ASN A 14 11.19 -17.41 -1.66
N LEU A 15 11.62 -18.63 -2.00
CA LEU A 15 11.61 -19.12 -3.38
C LEU A 15 10.23 -19.02 -4.04
N TYR A 16 9.16 -19.32 -3.33
CA TYR A 16 7.81 -19.32 -3.89
C TYR A 16 7.31 -17.90 -4.17
N SER A 17 7.56 -16.97 -3.25
CA SER A 17 7.18 -15.57 -3.45
C SER A 17 7.98 -14.95 -4.61
N VAL A 18 9.27 -15.24 -4.70
CA VAL A 18 10.11 -14.79 -5.81
C VAL A 18 9.64 -15.41 -7.13
N ALA A 19 9.43 -16.73 -7.20
CA ALA A 19 8.96 -17.39 -8.42
C ALA A 19 7.59 -16.89 -8.90
N SER A 20 6.69 -16.52 -7.99
CA SER A 20 5.37 -15.99 -8.35
C SER A 20 5.48 -14.64 -9.08
N PHE A 21 6.33 -13.74 -8.62
CA PHE A 21 6.54 -12.44 -9.26
C PHE A 21 7.42 -12.53 -10.50
N ASP A 22 8.38 -13.47 -10.54
CA ASP A 22 9.17 -13.77 -11.73
C ASP A 22 8.29 -14.30 -12.87
N GLY A 23 7.35 -15.20 -12.54
CA GLY A 23 6.42 -15.76 -13.50
C GLY A 23 5.53 -14.73 -14.20
N ILE A 24 5.25 -13.59 -13.58
CA ILE A 24 4.53 -12.47 -14.20
C ILE A 24 5.46 -11.37 -14.73
N GLN A 25 6.78 -11.63 -14.76
CA GLN A 25 7.81 -10.74 -15.31
C GLN A 25 7.78 -9.32 -14.74
N SER A 26 7.57 -9.19 -13.42
CA SER A 26 7.43 -7.90 -12.75
C SER A 26 8.69 -7.41 -12.06
N PHE A 27 9.76 -8.22 -12.02
CA PHE A 27 11.03 -7.81 -11.41
C PHE A 27 11.83 -6.85 -12.28
N SER A 28 12.60 -5.98 -11.60
CA SER A 28 13.69 -5.24 -12.23
C SER A 28 14.76 -6.22 -12.72
N ILE A 29 15.25 -5.96 -13.92
CA ILE A 29 16.36 -6.71 -14.53
C ILE A 29 17.70 -5.99 -14.37
N ARG A 30 17.76 -4.98 -13.50
CA ARG A 30 18.94 -4.15 -13.31
C ARG A 30 19.96 -4.80 -12.38
N GLU A 31 20.88 -5.54 -12.98
CA GLU A 31 21.98 -6.26 -12.29
C GLU A 31 23.26 -5.44 -12.17
N ASP A 32 23.43 -4.42 -13.02
CA ASP A 32 24.58 -3.51 -13.05
C ASP A 32 24.71 -2.68 -11.77
N ASN A 33 23.60 -2.32 -11.15
CA ASN A 33 23.57 -1.58 -9.90
C ASN A 33 22.35 -1.97 -9.03
N PRO A 34 22.38 -3.14 -8.37
CA PRO A 34 21.25 -3.68 -7.62
C PRO A 34 20.73 -2.72 -6.53
N ALA A 35 21.61 -1.96 -5.89
CA ALA A 35 21.25 -0.99 -4.86
C ALA A 35 20.37 0.16 -5.39
N LYS A 36 20.32 0.36 -6.70
CA LYS A 36 19.49 1.37 -7.37
C LYS A 36 18.40 0.76 -8.25
N ALA A 37 18.12 -0.52 -8.13
CA ALA A 37 17.11 -1.19 -8.93
C ALA A 37 15.70 -0.75 -8.53
N SER A 38 15.39 -0.74 -7.23
CA SER A 38 14.14 -0.17 -6.73
C SER A 38 14.20 1.36 -6.76
N ARG A 39 13.38 1.96 -7.63
CA ARG A 39 13.35 3.41 -7.88
C ARG A 39 11.94 3.91 -8.19
N PRO A 40 11.00 3.85 -7.23
CA PRO A 40 9.62 4.29 -7.43
C PRO A 40 9.56 5.71 -8.02
N PHE A 41 8.64 5.90 -8.97
CA PHE A 41 8.43 7.17 -9.71
C PHE A 41 9.59 7.66 -10.57
N ASP A 42 10.72 6.95 -10.60
CA ASP A 42 11.83 7.31 -11.48
C ASP A 42 11.48 7.02 -12.95
N ARG A 43 11.95 7.87 -13.85
CA ARG A 43 11.74 7.69 -15.29
C ARG A 43 12.29 6.35 -15.80
N ASP A 44 13.42 5.93 -15.26
CA ASP A 44 14.14 4.74 -15.71
C ASP A 44 13.84 3.50 -14.83
N ARG A 45 12.73 3.51 -14.09
CA ARG A 45 12.25 2.34 -13.34
C ARG A 45 11.86 1.21 -14.28
N ASP A 46 12.13 -0.02 -13.92
CA ASP A 46 11.94 -1.17 -14.80
C ASP A 46 11.25 -2.37 -14.14
N GLY A 47 11.03 -2.33 -12.85
CA GLY A 47 10.38 -3.41 -12.13
C GLY A 47 10.57 -3.34 -10.62
N LEU A 48 9.92 -4.23 -9.91
CA LEU A 48 10.02 -4.35 -8.46
C LEU A 48 11.28 -5.11 -8.01
N VAL A 49 11.66 -4.89 -6.76
CA VAL A 49 12.66 -5.69 -6.05
C VAL A 49 11.95 -6.29 -4.82
N PRO A 50 11.96 -7.62 -4.66
CA PRO A 50 11.25 -8.26 -3.54
C PRO A 50 11.91 -7.89 -2.21
N GLY A 51 11.06 -7.72 -1.19
CA GLY A 51 11.49 -7.46 0.18
C GLY A 51 10.61 -8.19 1.17
N GLY A 52 11.12 -8.42 2.36
CA GLY A 52 10.37 -9.02 3.47
C GLY A 52 10.16 -8.02 4.60
N GLY A 53 9.15 -8.27 5.41
CA GLY A 53 8.87 -7.46 6.59
C GLY A 53 7.56 -7.87 7.24
N ALA A 54 7.36 -7.39 8.46
CA ALA A 54 6.11 -7.57 9.19
C ALA A 54 5.81 -6.33 10.04
N ALA A 55 4.52 -6.03 10.15
CA ALA A 55 4.05 -4.99 11.04
C ALA A 55 2.71 -5.39 11.68
N THR A 56 2.48 -4.93 12.90
CA THR A 56 1.23 -5.11 13.60
C THR A 56 0.77 -3.78 14.18
N VAL A 57 -0.51 -3.49 14.05
CA VAL A 57 -1.15 -2.30 14.62
C VAL A 57 -2.34 -2.71 15.47
N ILE A 58 -2.61 -1.93 16.52
CA ILE A 58 -3.81 -2.06 17.34
C ILE A 58 -4.76 -0.93 16.95
N ILE A 59 -5.94 -1.28 16.47
CA ILE A 59 -7.00 -0.35 16.09
C ILE A 59 -8.07 -0.43 17.17
N GLU A 60 -8.47 0.74 17.70
CA GLU A 60 -9.46 0.84 18.76
C GLU A 60 -10.52 1.89 18.42
N SER A 61 -11.73 1.75 18.98
CA SER A 61 -12.67 2.87 19.01
C SER A 61 -12.06 4.01 19.83
N TYR A 62 -12.29 5.26 19.41
CA TYR A 62 -11.74 6.44 20.08
C TYR A 62 -12.10 6.46 21.57
N GLU A 63 -13.36 6.17 21.88
CA GLU A 63 -13.88 6.15 23.25
C GLU A 63 -13.18 5.09 24.11
N HIS A 64 -12.92 3.92 23.56
CA HIS A 64 -12.20 2.85 24.27
C HIS A 64 -10.75 3.26 24.54
N ALA A 65 -10.06 3.79 23.56
CA ALA A 65 -8.68 4.24 23.68
C ALA A 65 -8.54 5.34 24.75
N VAL A 66 -9.41 6.34 24.70
CA VAL A 66 -9.41 7.44 25.70
C VAL A 66 -9.71 6.92 27.10
N LYS A 67 -10.73 6.05 27.26
CA LYS A 67 -11.14 5.50 28.56
C LYS A 67 -10.01 4.76 29.26
N ARG A 68 -9.16 4.05 28.53
CA ARG A 68 -8.01 3.33 29.10
C ARG A 68 -6.71 4.14 29.16
N GLY A 69 -6.71 5.39 28.70
CA GLY A 69 -5.51 6.23 28.64
C GLY A 69 -4.48 5.78 27.62
N ALA A 70 -4.91 5.24 26.47
CA ALA A 70 -4.02 4.78 25.43
C ALA A 70 -3.24 5.94 24.79
N PRO A 71 -1.95 5.74 24.44
CA PRO A 71 -1.25 6.68 23.56
C PRO A 71 -1.81 6.57 22.14
N ILE A 72 -2.65 7.52 21.73
CA ILE A 72 -3.23 7.58 20.39
C ILE A 72 -2.18 8.15 19.43
N LEU A 73 -1.72 7.35 18.46
CA LEU A 73 -0.71 7.76 17.50
C LEU A 73 -1.31 8.50 16.30
N ALA A 74 -2.49 8.07 15.86
CA ALA A 74 -3.22 8.65 14.73
C ALA A 74 -4.69 8.25 14.80
N GLU A 75 -5.53 8.93 14.02
CA GLU A 75 -6.93 8.60 13.84
C GLU A 75 -7.17 8.16 12.39
N ILE A 76 -7.90 7.04 12.21
CA ILE A 76 -8.37 6.60 10.89
C ILE A 76 -9.69 7.30 10.61
N VAL A 77 -9.64 8.37 9.83
CA VAL A 77 -10.80 9.20 9.54
C VAL A 77 -11.73 8.56 8.51
N SER A 78 -11.17 7.91 7.50
CA SER A 78 -11.94 7.32 6.41
C SER A 78 -11.17 6.22 5.69
N TRP A 79 -11.89 5.48 4.85
CA TRP A 79 -11.32 4.48 3.94
C TRP A 79 -12.14 4.37 2.66
N GLY A 80 -11.50 3.89 1.60
CA GLY A 80 -12.15 3.54 0.34
C GLY A 80 -11.47 2.34 -0.28
N PHE A 81 -12.22 1.54 -1.01
CA PHE A 81 -11.69 0.43 -1.80
C PHE A 81 -12.47 0.26 -3.09
N SER A 82 -11.80 -0.29 -4.08
CA SER A 82 -12.40 -0.63 -5.38
C SER A 82 -11.58 -1.75 -6.02
N GLY A 83 -12.20 -2.51 -6.90
CA GLY A 83 -11.50 -3.42 -7.80
C GLY A 83 -11.33 -2.77 -9.17
N ASN A 84 -10.28 -3.11 -9.91
CA ASN A 84 -10.14 -2.62 -11.29
C ASN A 84 -10.70 -3.59 -12.33
N GLY A 85 -10.83 -4.88 -12.00
CA GLY A 85 -11.40 -5.91 -12.88
C GLY A 85 -10.56 -6.31 -14.09
N ASP A 86 -9.38 -5.74 -14.24
CA ASP A 86 -8.45 -6.03 -15.34
C ASP A 86 -7.52 -7.21 -14.99
N HIS A 87 -6.48 -7.41 -15.79
CA HIS A 87 -5.49 -8.45 -15.52
C HIS A 87 -4.74 -8.19 -14.22
N ILE A 88 -4.37 -9.25 -13.49
CA ILE A 88 -3.75 -9.19 -12.17
C ILE A 88 -2.48 -8.31 -12.12
N SER A 89 -1.70 -8.26 -13.19
CA SER A 89 -0.46 -7.49 -13.28
C SER A 89 -0.59 -6.18 -14.06
N THR A 90 -1.80 -5.82 -14.49
CA THR A 90 -2.03 -4.62 -15.33
C THR A 90 -3.02 -3.70 -14.63
N PRO A 91 -2.56 -2.87 -13.69
CA PRO A 91 -3.41 -1.89 -13.04
C PRO A 91 -3.87 -0.82 -14.02
N ASN A 92 -5.02 -0.22 -13.75
CA ASN A 92 -5.52 0.95 -14.46
C ASN A 92 -5.65 2.14 -13.50
N VAL A 93 -5.82 3.32 -14.05
CA VAL A 93 -5.98 4.55 -13.25
C VAL A 93 -7.35 4.62 -12.56
N ALA A 94 -8.39 4.09 -13.19
CA ALA A 94 -9.77 4.24 -12.73
C ALA A 94 -10.02 3.52 -11.38
N GLY A 95 -9.44 2.35 -11.17
CA GLY A 95 -9.55 1.60 -9.92
C GLY A 95 -9.03 2.39 -8.71
N PRO A 96 -7.73 2.72 -8.66
CA PRO A 96 -7.14 3.52 -7.58
C PRO A 96 -7.81 4.89 -7.41
N ALA A 97 -8.10 5.61 -8.50
CA ALA A 97 -8.78 6.90 -8.44
C ALA A 97 -10.13 6.78 -7.72
N ARG A 98 -10.93 5.78 -8.07
CA ARG A 98 -12.22 5.54 -7.43
C ARG A 98 -12.08 5.26 -5.92
N SER A 99 -11.08 4.47 -5.51
CA SER A 99 -10.88 4.20 -4.07
C SER A 99 -10.50 5.46 -3.30
N LEU A 100 -9.67 6.32 -3.89
CA LEU A 100 -9.31 7.62 -3.31
C LEU A 100 -10.52 8.56 -3.22
N GLU A 101 -11.30 8.68 -4.29
CA GLU A 101 -12.54 9.47 -4.30
C GLU A 101 -13.53 9.01 -3.23
N LEU A 102 -13.75 7.70 -3.11
CA LEU A 102 -14.62 7.13 -2.08
C LEU A 102 -14.12 7.44 -0.67
N CYS A 103 -12.80 7.34 -0.45
CA CYS A 103 -12.18 7.68 0.82
C CYS A 103 -12.37 9.15 1.18
N LEU A 104 -12.05 10.06 0.27
CA LEU A 104 -12.18 11.51 0.48
C LEU A 104 -13.63 11.93 0.71
N ASN A 105 -14.54 11.47 -0.14
CA ASN A 105 -15.96 11.78 -0.04
C ASN A 105 -16.58 11.29 1.26
N LYS A 106 -16.25 10.06 1.68
CA LYS A 106 -16.74 9.48 2.93
C LYS A 106 -16.19 10.21 4.15
N GLY A 107 -14.95 10.68 4.10
CA GLY A 107 -14.31 11.44 5.17
C GLY A 107 -14.68 12.93 5.16
N GLY A 108 -15.36 13.43 4.13
CA GLY A 108 -15.61 14.87 3.97
C GLY A 108 -14.32 15.68 3.82
N ILE A 109 -13.27 15.08 3.24
CA ILE A 109 -11.92 15.63 3.15
C ILE A 109 -11.69 16.14 1.73
N SER A 110 -11.23 17.38 1.58
CA SER A 110 -10.82 17.90 0.30
C SER A 110 -9.39 17.44 -0.06
N PRO A 111 -9.05 17.25 -1.35
CA PRO A 111 -7.70 16.89 -1.76
C PRO A 111 -6.60 17.83 -1.25
N GLN A 112 -6.92 19.11 -1.08
CA GLN A 112 -5.99 20.14 -0.60
C GLN A 112 -5.59 19.98 0.88
N GLN A 113 -6.35 19.20 1.64
CA GLN A 113 -6.04 18.87 3.03
C GLN A 113 -5.07 17.70 3.18
N ILE A 114 -4.76 16.99 2.08
CA ILE A 114 -3.83 15.86 2.08
C ILE A 114 -2.40 16.38 2.05
N GLY A 115 -1.67 16.18 3.13
CA GLY A 115 -0.26 16.55 3.23
C GLY A 115 0.72 15.48 2.77
N TYR A 116 0.30 14.21 2.75
CA TYR A 116 1.16 13.09 2.38
C TYR A 116 0.35 11.90 1.85
N ILE A 117 0.89 11.24 0.83
CA ILE A 117 0.35 9.99 0.27
C ILE A 117 1.47 8.95 0.26
N ASN A 118 1.27 7.85 0.98
CA ASN A 118 2.12 6.68 0.87
C ASN A 118 1.58 5.77 -0.24
N ALA A 119 2.10 5.94 -1.44
CA ALA A 119 1.70 5.14 -2.58
C ALA A 119 2.30 3.73 -2.51
N HIS A 120 1.64 2.75 -3.13
CA HIS A 120 2.21 1.41 -3.26
C HIS A 120 3.53 1.44 -4.05
N ALA A 121 3.57 2.14 -5.17
CA ALA A 121 4.76 2.52 -5.94
C ALA A 121 5.87 1.46 -5.94
N THR A 122 5.62 0.37 -6.65
CA THR A 122 6.49 -0.81 -6.68
C THR A 122 7.70 -0.69 -7.59
N SER A 123 7.95 0.47 -8.18
CA SER A 123 9.00 0.67 -9.21
C SER A 123 8.67 0.00 -10.56
N THR A 124 7.41 -0.38 -10.77
CA THR A 124 6.98 -0.92 -12.07
C THR A 124 6.54 0.20 -13.00
N ARG A 125 6.74 0.01 -14.32
CA ARG A 125 6.42 1.04 -15.32
C ARG A 125 4.95 1.44 -15.34
N ILE A 126 4.05 0.48 -15.07
CA ILE A 126 2.60 0.69 -15.14
C ILE A 126 2.03 1.03 -13.75
N GLY A 127 2.60 0.47 -12.68
CA GLY A 127 2.06 0.60 -11.33
C GLY A 127 2.31 1.96 -10.67
N ASP A 128 3.40 2.62 -11.03
CA ASP A 128 3.77 3.94 -10.53
C ASP A 128 3.27 5.00 -11.53
#